data_99959f4f489b5c1dfa7d8e5201df90e9
#
_entry.id   99959f4f489b5c1dfa7d8e5201df90e9
#
_cell.length_a   1.000
_cell.length_b   1.000
_cell.length_c   1.000
_cell.angle_alpha   90.00
_cell.angle_beta   90.00
_cell.angle_gamma   90.00
#
_symmetry.space_group_name_H-M   'P 1'
#
loop_
_entity.id
_entity.type
_entity.pdbx_description
1 polymer ?
#
loop_
_entity_poly.entity_id
_entity_poly.type
_entity_poly.pdbx_seq_one_letter_code
_entity_poly.pdbx_strand_id
1 'polypeptide(L)'
;MMTFRHLGQLGFLLDFGGTKVGIDLFLSPLKGRLVPPQAKAADLLDVAFFIGTHDHADHIDRPFWRELARLGCKAKFLVPAYVAADVVRDTGLKRTQVIGFRQGESITIGGIKATAVASAHERLEFDRRGRSRNLGFVLEAKGKRIYHSGDCCLYEGLQTTLAKFGRFDAAFLPINGRDAWRLTHDFIGCMDEHEAVELAGELDVKALVPGHHDMFKPNLGNVKECVAFAKAKYPKLKVVVPQTGKEQRIR
;
A
#
# COMPACT_ATOMS: atom_id res chain seq x y z
N MET A 1 11.98 4.21 16.35
CA MET A 1 10.51 4.31 16.49
C MET A 1 9.95 4.42 15.10
N MET A 2 8.81 3.79 14.81
CA MET A 2 8.18 3.87 13.48
C MET A 2 6.90 4.70 13.57
N THR A 3 6.72 5.65 12.65
CA THR A 3 5.49 6.43 12.49
C THR A 3 4.93 6.29 11.08
N PHE A 4 3.67 6.66 10.91
CA PHE A 4 3.02 6.73 9.60
C PHE A 4 2.07 7.92 9.52
N ARG A 5 1.85 8.40 8.31
CA ARG A 5 0.78 9.34 7.94
C ARG A 5 -0.06 8.73 6.83
N HIS A 6 -1.35 8.62 7.03
CA HIS A 6 -2.31 8.28 5.99
C HIS A 6 -2.58 9.51 5.12
N LEU A 7 -2.40 9.39 3.82
CA LEU A 7 -2.57 10.50 2.88
C LEU A 7 -3.82 10.35 1.99
N GLY A 8 -4.69 9.40 2.38
CA GLY A 8 -5.94 9.05 1.70
C GLY A 8 -5.81 7.77 0.87
N GLN A 9 -6.92 7.09 0.62
CA GLN A 9 -7.06 5.84 -0.10
C GLN A 9 -6.26 4.71 0.60
N LEU A 10 -5.30 4.10 -0.07
CA LEU A 10 -4.33 3.16 0.52
C LEU A 10 -2.93 3.78 0.63
N GLY A 11 -2.86 5.12 0.53
CA GLY A 11 -1.62 5.87 0.51
C GLY A 11 -1.06 6.16 1.90
N PHE A 12 0.14 5.65 2.19
CA PHE A 12 0.82 5.85 3.46
C PHE A 12 2.24 6.38 3.29
N LEU A 13 2.59 7.43 4.03
CA LEU A 13 3.95 7.87 4.24
C LEU A 13 4.45 7.26 5.55
N LEU A 14 5.43 6.36 5.46
CA LEU A 14 6.03 5.64 6.59
C LEU A 14 7.37 6.26 6.94
N ASP A 15 7.69 6.39 8.24
CA ASP A 15 9.00 6.83 8.71
C ASP A 15 9.60 5.79 9.67
N PHE A 16 10.71 5.20 9.27
CA PHE A 16 11.48 4.24 10.04
C PHE A 16 12.60 4.94 10.85
N GLY A 17 12.26 6.02 11.56
CA GLY A 17 13.18 6.79 12.39
C GLY A 17 14.20 7.57 11.55
N GLY A 18 13.68 8.40 10.65
CA GLY A 18 14.39 9.31 9.76
C GLY A 18 14.52 8.84 8.31
N THR A 19 14.19 7.58 7.99
CA THR A 19 14.12 7.11 6.60
C THR A 19 12.67 6.96 6.20
N LYS A 20 12.22 7.77 5.23
CA LYS A 20 10.83 7.82 4.79
C LYS A 20 10.58 6.99 3.55
N VAL A 21 9.40 6.36 3.49
CA VAL A 21 8.88 5.58 2.36
C VAL A 21 7.47 6.03 2.04
N GLY A 22 7.18 6.37 0.79
CA GLY A 22 5.82 6.59 0.31
C GLY A 22 5.29 5.34 -0.37
N ILE A 23 4.13 4.84 0.04
CA ILE A 23 3.47 3.70 -0.61
C ILE A 23 2.10 4.15 -1.10
N ASP A 24 1.80 3.89 -2.38
CA ASP A 24 0.51 4.15 -3.02
C ASP A 24 -0.03 5.57 -2.78
N LEU A 25 0.88 6.57 -2.81
CA LEU A 25 0.51 7.96 -2.56
C LEU A 25 -0.27 8.51 -3.76
N PHE A 26 -1.57 8.75 -3.55
CA PHE A 26 -2.45 9.40 -4.52
C PHE A 26 -2.66 10.86 -4.13
N LEU A 27 -1.86 11.76 -4.70
CA LEU A 27 -1.81 13.19 -4.35
C LEU A 27 -2.23 14.11 -5.49
N SER A 28 -2.49 13.59 -6.68
CA SER A 28 -3.04 14.36 -7.79
C SER A 28 -4.50 14.74 -7.54
N PRO A 29 -4.92 15.94 -7.93
CA PRO A 29 -6.33 16.32 -7.86
C PRO A 29 -7.17 15.47 -8.82
N LEU A 30 -8.29 14.97 -8.34
CA LEU A 30 -9.26 14.25 -9.15
C LEU A 30 -10.67 14.62 -8.71
N LYS A 31 -11.58 14.81 -9.68
CA LYS A 31 -13.00 15.08 -9.40
C LYS A 31 -13.62 13.86 -8.69
N GLY A 32 -14.40 14.13 -7.63
CA GLY A 32 -15.07 13.07 -6.86
C GLY A 32 -14.30 12.55 -5.65
N ARG A 33 -13.05 12.99 -5.46
CA ARG A 33 -12.32 12.70 -4.20
C ARG A 33 -13.04 13.32 -3.01
N LEU A 34 -13.20 12.54 -1.94
CA LEU A 34 -13.68 13.02 -0.63
C LEU A 34 -12.54 13.57 0.21
N VAL A 35 -11.35 12.98 0.08
CA VAL A 35 -10.14 13.41 0.77
C VAL A 35 -9.26 14.22 -0.19
N PRO A 36 -9.05 15.53 0.06
CA PRO A 36 -8.16 16.34 -0.77
C PRO A 36 -6.69 15.87 -0.64
N PRO A 37 -5.79 16.25 -1.59
CA PRO A 37 -4.36 15.97 -1.47
C PRO A 37 -3.79 16.47 -0.14
N GLN A 38 -3.11 15.58 0.60
CA GLN A 38 -2.62 15.84 1.97
C GLN A 38 -1.15 16.32 2.01
N ALA A 39 -0.46 16.35 0.88
CA ALA A 39 0.91 16.83 0.74
C ALA A 39 1.15 17.32 -0.69
N LYS A 40 2.16 18.15 -0.88
CA LYS A 40 2.68 18.56 -2.19
C LYS A 40 3.93 17.76 -2.52
N ALA A 41 4.29 17.64 -3.79
CA ALA A 41 5.51 16.94 -4.20
C ALA A 41 6.76 17.56 -3.57
N ALA A 42 6.80 18.88 -3.39
CA ALA A 42 7.92 19.57 -2.73
C ALA A 42 8.14 19.15 -1.28
N ASP A 43 7.08 18.71 -0.56
CA ASP A 43 7.15 18.29 0.83
C ASP A 43 7.72 16.87 1.00
N LEU A 44 7.93 16.16 -0.11
CA LEU A 44 8.28 14.73 -0.13
C LEU A 44 9.61 14.44 -0.86
N LEU A 45 10.45 15.46 -1.07
CA LEU A 45 11.74 15.32 -1.76
C LEU A 45 12.79 14.58 -0.91
N ASP A 46 12.57 14.46 0.40
CA ASP A 46 13.40 13.73 1.36
C ASP A 46 12.99 12.25 1.54
N VAL A 47 11.98 11.79 0.80
CA VAL A 47 11.56 10.38 0.78
C VAL A 47 12.64 9.55 0.09
N ALA A 48 13.07 8.45 0.73
CA ALA A 48 14.11 7.58 0.21
C ALA A 48 13.65 6.79 -1.04
N PHE A 49 12.42 6.30 -0.99
CA PHE A 49 11.80 5.62 -2.14
C PHE A 49 10.27 5.65 -2.06
N PHE A 50 9.67 5.57 -3.24
CA PHE A 50 8.23 5.42 -3.42
C PHE A 50 7.93 4.01 -3.93
N ILE A 51 6.78 3.47 -3.54
CA ILE A 51 6.24 2.20 -4.02
C ILE A 51 4.89 2.48 -4.67
N GLY A 52 4.69 1.97 -5.89
CA GLY A 52 3.40 1.81 -6.51
C GLY A 52 3.11 0.32 -6.67
N THR A 53 2.11 -0.17 -5.98
CA THR A 53 1.84 -1.61 -5.86
C THR A 53 1.30 -2.23 -7.14
N HIS A 54 0.55 -1.48 -7.93
CA HIS A 54 -0.02 -1.92 -9.21
C HIS A 54 -0.38 -0.73 -10.11
N ASP A 55 -0.75 -1.00 -11.37
CA ASP A 55 -0.94 0.01 -12.41
C ASP A 55 -2.36 0.62 -12.42
N HIS A 56 -2.81 1.11 -11.24
CA HIS A 56 -3.96 2.01 -11.16
C HIS A 56 -3.50 3.42 -10.81
N ALA A 57 -4.31 4.41 -11.20
CA ALA A 57 -3.94 5.83 -11.06
C ALA A 57 -3.83 6.29 -9.60
N ASP A 58 -4.54 5.66 -8.68
CA ASP A 58 -4.53 5.93 -7.25
C ASP A 58 -3.41 5.17 -6.49
N HIS A 59 -2.59 4.37 -7.20
CA HIS A 59 -1.40 3.67 -6.66
C HIS A 59 -0.12 4.05 -7.37
N ILE A 60 -0.14 4.19 -8.70
CA ILE A 60 0.94 4.81 -9.49
C ILE A 60 0.44 6.15 -10.02
N ASP A 61 0.46 7.16 -9.18
CA ASP A 61 0.04 8.53 -9.50
C ASP A 61 1.06 9.20 -10.43
N ARG A 62 0.93 8.95 -11.74
CA ARG A 62 1.85 9.47 -12.76
C ARG A 62 1.95 10.99 -12.78
N PRO A 63 0.87 11.78 -12.65
CA PRO A 63 0.98 13.23 -12.54
C PRO A 63 1.81 13.69 -11.34
N PHE A 64 1.59 13.10 -10.16
CA PHE A 64 2.38 13.38 -8.95
C PHE A 64 3.86 12.97 -9.13
N TRP A 65 4.14 11.80 -9.70
CA TRP A 65 5.51 11.34 -9.94
C TRP A 65 6.23 12.19 -10.99
N ARG A 66 5.50 12.72 -11.99
CA ARG A 66 6.04 13.68 -12.96
C ARG A 66 6.45 14.99 -12.28
N GLU A 67 5.67 15.45 -11.33
CA GLU A 67 6.03 16.64 -10.55
C GLU A 67 7.26 16.41 -9.67
N LEU A 68 7.38 15.23 -9.02
CA LEU A 68 8.60 14.83 -8.32
C LEU A 68 9.82 14.82 -9.25
N ALA A 69 9.68 14.28 -10.46
CA ALA A 69 10.77 14.27 -11.45
C ALA A 69 11.17 15.68 -11.85
N ARG A 70 10.21 16.59 -12.11
CA ARG A 70 10.42 18.01 -12.43
C ARG A 70 11.15 18.75 -11.32
N LEU A 71 10.85 18.45 -10.06
CA LEU A 71 11.50 19.01 -8.87
C LEU A 71 12.88 18.39 -8.58
N GLY A 72 13.34 17.44 -9.40
CA GLY A 72 14.65 16.83 -9.25
C GLY A 72 14.75 15.83 -8.09
N CYS A 73 13.63 15.20 -7.69
CA CYS A 73 13.59 14.16 -6.67
C CYS A 73 14.65 13.08 -6.92
N LYS A 74 15.35 12.65 -5.86
CA LYS A 74 16.44 11.65 -5.93
C LYS A 74 15.98 10.25 -5.51
N ALA A 75 14.75 10.10 -5.06
CA ALA A 75 14.17 8.84 -4.62
C ALA A 75 14.23 7.73 -5.68
N LYS A 76 14.17 6.49 -5.24
CA LYS A 76 13.86 5.33 -6.10
C LYS A 76 12.35 5.13 -6.16
N PHE A 77 11.89 4.51 -7.25
CA PHE A 77 10.46 4.21 -7.49
C PHE A 77 10.33 2.72 -7.78
N LEU A 78 9.71 2.00 -6.86
CA LEU A 78 9.53 0.55 -6.92
C LEU A 78 8.14 0.27 -7.48
N VAL A 79 8.07 -0.49 -8.54
CA VAL A 79 6.82 -0.82 -9.26
C VAL A 79 6.84 -2.26 -9.73
N PRO A 80 5.70 -2.87 -10.09
CA PRO A 80 5.70 -4.15 -10.79
C PRO A 80 6.54 -4.10 -12.06
N ALA A 81 7.33 -5.13 -12.32
CA ALA A 81 8.32 -5.13 -13.39
C ALA A 81 7.73 -4.94 -14.80
N TYR A 82 6.45 -5.30 -15.01
CA TYR A 82 5.82 -5.16 -16.31
C TYR A 82 5.53 -3.70 -16.69
N VAL A 83 5.30 -2.82 -15.68
CA VAL A 83 4.92 -1.41 -15.90
C VAL A 83 6.11 -0.44 -15.83
N ALA A 84 7.29 -0.91 -15.42
CA ALA A 84 8.45 -0.04 -15.14
C ALA A 84 8.88 0.83 -16.33
N ALA A 85 8.82 0.31 -17.56
CA ALA A 85 9.17 1.08 -18.76
C ALA A 85 8.15 2.17 -19.06
N ASP A 86 6.86 1.89 -18.86
CA ASP A 86 5.78 2.85 -19.03
C ASP A 86 5.85 3.97 -17.99
N VAL A 87 6.17 3.64 -16.76
CA VAL A 87 6.39 4.65 -15.70
C VAL A 87 7.52 5.62 -16.08
N VAL A 88 8.65 5.13 -16.57
CA VAL A 88 9.76 5.98 -17.04
C VAL A 88 9.29 6.92 -18.15
N ARG A 89 8.63 6.37 -19.17
CA ARG A 89 8.11 7.14 -20.32
C ARG A 89 7.11 8.22 -19.88
N ASP A 90 6.19 7.86 -18.99
CA ASP A 90 5.04 8.70 -18.67
C ASP A 90 5.36 9.77 -17.62
N THR A 91 6.39 9.55 -16.79
CA THR A 91 6.73 10.46 -15.68
C THR A 91 7.97 11.32 -15.91
N GLY A 92 8.84 10.92 -16.85
CA GLY A 92 10.14 11.57 -17.03
C GLY A 92 11.17 11.25 -15.93
N LEU A 93 10.89 10.31 -15.05
CA LEU A 93 11.88 9.78 -14.10
C LEU A 93 13.03 9.12 -14.85
N LYS A 94 14.25 9.22 -14.31
CA LYS A 94 15.40 8.53 -14.92
C LYS A 94 15.21 7.00 -14.84
N ARG A 95 15.62 6.29 -15.88
CA ARG A 95 15.59 4.81 -15.91
C ARG A 95 16.27 4.17 -14.69
N THR A 96 17.31 4.83 -14.16
CA THR A 96 18.04 4.38 -12.97
C THR A 96 17.29 4.60 -11.66
N GLN A 97 16.21 5.37 -11.65
CA GLN A 97 15.36 5.60 -10.47
C GLN A 97 14.23 4.60 -10.38
N VAL A 98 13.71 4.09 -11.51
CA VAL A 98 12.58 3.16 -11.54
C VAL A 98 13.08 1.73 -11.49
N ILE A 99 12.64 0.97 -10.50
CA ILE A 99 13.03 -0.42 -10.25
C ILE A 99 11.79 -1.29 -10.38
N GLY A 100 11.80 -2.15 -11.41
CA GLY A 100 10.73 -3.12 -11.62
C GLY A 100 10.93 -4.36 -10.77
N PHE A 101 9.91 -4.73 -10.00
CA PHE A 101 9.91 -5.89 -9.10
C PHE A 101 9.08 -7.04 -9.62
N ARG A 102 9.53 -8.26 -9.29
CA ARG A 102 8.75 -9.50 -9.32
C ARG A 102 8.42 -9.91 -7.89
N GLN A 103 7.39 -10.72 -7.74
CA GLN A 103 7.12 -11.37 -6.46
C GLN A 103 8.34 -12.17 -5.98
N GLY A 104 8.65 -12.08 -4.68
CA GLY A 104 9.79 -12.72 -4.02
C GLY A 104 11.11 -11.93 -4.11
N GLU A 105 11.21 -10.93 -4.98
CA GLU A 105 12.41 -10.08 -5.05
C GLU A 105 12.47 -9.09 -3.88
N SER A 106 13.70 -8.73 -3.49
CA SER A 106 13.92 -7.75 -2.42
C SER A 106 15.07 -6.80 -2.75
N ILE A 107 15.01 -5.60 -2.16
CA ILE A 107 16.06 -4.59 -2.21
C ILE A 107 16.19 -3.90 -0.85
N THR A 108 17.39 -3.39 -0.54
CA THR A 108 17.59 -2.54 0.64
C THR A 108 17.95 -1.12 0.21
N ILE A 109 17.16 -0.14 0.64
CA ILE A 109 17.37 1.28 0.37
C ILE A 109 17.27 2.04 1.69
N GLY A 110 18.28 2.85 2.01
CA GLY A 110 18.28 3.64 3.26
C GLY A 110 18.14 2.80 4.54
N GLY A 111 18.61 1.54 4.53
CA GLY A 111 18.50 0.62 5.67
C GLY A 111 17.11 -0.05 5.81
N ILE A 112 16.21 0.14 4.84
CA ILE A 112 14.92 -0.53 4.77
C ILE A 112 14.98 -1.61 3.70
N LYS A 113 14.75 -2.87 4.10
CA LYS A 113 14.57 -3.98 3.16
C LYS A 113 13.11 -4.03 2.73
N ALA A 114 12.87 -3.91 1.43
CA ALA A 114 11.56 -4.07 0.80
C ALA A 114 11.53 -5.39 0.04
N THR A 115 10.57 -6.27 0.36
CA THR A 115 10.35 -7.55 -0.32
C THR A 115 8.97 -7.59 -0.94
N ALA A 116 8.89 -7.85 -2.24
CA ALA A 116 7.63 -7.92 -2.97
C ALA A 116 6.93 -9.27 -2.76
N VAL A 117 5.63 -9.23 -2.51
CA VAL A 117 4.72 -10.39 -2.40
C VAL A 117 3.67 -10.25 -3.51
N ALA A 118 3.27 -11.35 -4.14
CA ALA A 118 2.16 -11.31 -5.10
C ALA A 118 0.88 -10.81 -4.40
N SER A 119 0.09 -10.00 -5.09
CA SER A 119 -1.21 -9.50 -4.61
C SER A 119 -2.30 -9.86 -5.61
N ALA A 120 -3.48 -10.20 -5.12
CA ALA A 120 -4.64 -10.56 -5.92
C ALA A 120 -5.65 -9.41 -5.92
N HIS A 121 -5.64 -8.59 -6.95
CA HIS A 121 -6.70 -7.60 -7.16
C HIS A 121 -7.87 -8.30 -7.86
N GLU A 122 -8.83 -8.82 -7.07
CA GLU A 122 -9.78 -9.90 -7.30
C GLU A 122 -9.13 -11.27 -7.49
N ARG A 123 -8.12 -11.40 -8.32
CA ARG A 123 -7.41 -12.65 -8.62
C ARG A 123 -5.92 -12.40 -8.79
N LEU A 124 -5.15 -13.47 -8.68
CA LEU A 124 -3.73 -13.42 -9.03
C LEU A 124 -3.58 -13.27 -10.56
N GLU A 125 -2.91 -12.22 -10.98
CA GLU A 125 -2.62 -11.98 -12.38
C GLU A 125 -1.11 -11.96 -12.64
N PHE A 126 -0.71 -12.71 -13.65
CA PHE A 126 0.68 -12.79 -14.10
C PHE A 126 0.79 -12.39 -15.56
N ASP A 127 1.88 -11.75 -15.90
CA ASP A 127 2.21 -11.51 -17.30
C ASP A 127 2.76 -12.78 -17.98
N ARG A 128 3.04 -12.70 -19.28
CA ARG A 128 3.58 -13.83 -20.06
C ARG A 128 4.94 -14.36 -19.58
N ARG A 129 5.61 -13.63 -18.67
CA ARG A 129 6.90 -13.99 -18.07
C ARG A 129 6.74 -14.50 -16.64
N GLY A 130 5.51 -14.76 -16.18
CA GLY A 130 5.20 -15.21 -14.80
C GLY A 130 5.44 -14.15 -13.72
N ARG A 131 5.47 -12.84 -14.07
CA ARG A 131 5.63 -11.76 -13.13
C ARG A 131 4.26 -11.28 -12.65
N SER A 132 4.06 -11.20 -11.34
CA SER A 132 2.82 -10.67 -10.78
C SER A 132 2.56 -9.24 -11.25
N ARG A 133 1.34 -8.96 -11.65
CA ARG A 133 0.90 -7.61 -12.05
C ARG A 133 0.62 -6.72 -10.85
N ASN A 134 0.19 -7.31 -9.76
CA ASN A 134 -0.12 -6.63 -8.52
C ASN A 134 0.82 -7.15 -7.42
N LEU A 135 1.34 -6.25 -6.60
CA LEU A 135 2.30 -6.55 -5.55
C LEU A 135 1.86 -5.93 -4.22
N GLY A 136 2.04 -6.69 -3.15
CA GLY A 136 2.18 -6.14 -1.81
C GLY A 136 3.66 -6.09 -1.44
N PHE A 137 3.99 -5.42 -0.34
CA PHE A 137 5.38 -5.29 0.12
C PHE A 137 5.50 -5.55 1.62
N VAL A 138 6.49 -6.37 1.97
CA VAL A 138 6.99 -6.49 3.34
C VAL A 138 8.16 -5.53 3.49
N LEU A 139 8.08 -4.59 4.45
CA LEU A 139 9.17 -3.67 4.78
C LEU A 139 9.76 -4.03 6.14
N GLU A 140 11.08 -4.12 6.20
CA GLU A 140 11.83 -4.49 7.39
C GLU A 140 12.93 -3.46 7.66
N ALA A 141 12.90 -2.82 8.83
CA ALA A 141 13.94 -1.89 9.26
C ALA A 141 13.95 -1.73 10.78
N LYS A 142 15.12 -1.59 11.38
CA LYS A 142 15.30 -1.28 12.81
C LYS A 142 14.47 -2.18 13.75
N GLY A 143 14.40 -3.48 13.44
CA GLY A 143 13.62 -4.47 14.21
C GLY A 143 12.11 -4.37 14.07
N LYS A 144 11.61 -3.55 13.14
CA LYS A 144 10.19 -3.47 12.77
C LYS A 144 9.96 -4.16 11.44
N ARG A 145 8.81 -4.83 11.33
CA ARG A 145 8.32 -5.48 10.11
C ARG A 145 6.88 -5.10 9.88
N ILE A 146 6.60 -4.58 8.69
CA ILE A 146 5.24 -4.26 8.28
C ILE A 146 4.91 -4.94 6.95
N TYR A 147 3.63 -5.17 6.72
CA TYR A 147 3.08 -5.59 5.44
C TYR A 147 2.10 -4.53 4.92
N HIS A 148 2.25 -4.16 3.66
CA HIS A 148 1.28 -3.36 2.91
C HIS A 148 0.83 -4.19 1.72
N SER A 149 -0.45 -4.53 1.66
CA SER A 149 -0.94 -5.50 0.68
C SER A 149 -1.06 -4.95 -0.74
N GLY A 150 -1.09 -3.62 -0.90
CA GLY A 150 -1.72 -3.03 -2.07
C GLY A 150 -3.20 -3.40 -2.10
N ASP A 151 -3.86 -3.19 -3.22
CA ASP A 151 -5.22 -3.69 -3.43
C ASP A 151 -5.18 -5.21 -3.55
N CYS A 152 -5.78 -5.88 -2.56
CA CYS A 152 -5.66 -7.32 -2.39
C CYS A 152 -6.95 -7.93 -1.88
N CYS A 153 -7.37 -9.03 -2.48
CA CYS A 153 -8.30 -10.00 -1.94
C CYS A 153 -7.54 -11.15 -1.28
N LEU A 154 -8.19 -11.90 -0.40
CA LEU A 154 -7.63 -13.15 0.10
C LEU A 154 -7.52 -14.17 -1.06
N TYR A 155 -6.38 -14.86 -1.11
CA TYR A 155 -6.14 -15.95 -2.05
C TYR A 155 -5.37 -17.07 -1.40
N GLU A 156 -5.51 -18.27 -1.94
CA GLU A 156 -4.82 -19.46 -1.44
C GLU A 156 -3.29 -19.26 -1.46
N GLY A 157 -2.65 -19.46 -0.30
CA GLY A 157 -1.21 -19.29 -0.13
C GLY A 157 -0.75 -17.92 0.33
N LEU A 158 -1.58 -16.88 0.39
CA LEU A 158 -1.21 -15.56 0.90
C LEU A 158 -0.72 -15.65 2.35
N GLN A 159 -1.55 -16.22 3.23
CA GLN A 159 -1.23 -16.37 4.65
C GLN A 159 0.05 -17.21 4.85
N THR A 160 0.16 -18.34 4.16
CA THR A 160 1.36 -19.19 4.21
C THR A 160 2.62 -18.46 3.74
N THR A 161 2.49 -17.62 2.72
CA THR A 161 3.60 -16.80 2.21
C THR A 161 4.01 -15.75 3.24
N LEU A 162 3.05 -15.04 3.84
CA LEU A 162 3.31 -14.02 4.84
C LEU A 162 3.87 -14.60 6.15
N ALA A 163 3.38 -15.77 6.58
CA ALA A 163 3.86 -16.44 7.78
C ALA A 163 5.37 -16.74 7.75
N LYS A 164 5.98 -16.94 6.57
CA LYS A 164 7.43 -17.14 6.40
C LYS A 164 8.27 -15.96 6.85
N PHE A 165 7.70 -14.75 6.89
CA PHE A 165 8.38 -13.56 7.39
C PHE A 165 8.38 -13.46 8.92
N GLY A 166 7.58 -14.29 9.61
CA GLY A 166 7.36 -14.20 11.05
C GLY A 166 6.38 -13.08 11.42
N ARG A 167 6.37 -12.68 12.68
CA ARG A 167 5.39 -11.74 13.22
C ARG A 167 5.55 -10.33 12.65
N PHE A 168 4.43 -9.69 12.31
CA PHE A 168 4.38 -8.31 11.83
C PHE A 168 4.03 -7.33 12.97
N ASP A 169 4.70 -6.17 12.98
CA ASP A 169 4.34 -5.06 13.86
C ASP A 169 3.09 -4.34 13.38
N ALA A 170 2.87 -4.25 12.06
CA ALA A 170 1.63 -3.73 11.48
C ALA A 170 1.35 -4.36 10.11
N ALA A 171 0.05 -4.44 9.77
CA ALA A 171 -0.43 -4.69 8.42
C ALA A 171 -1.32 -3.53 7.96
N PHE A 172 -1.04 -3.00 6.78
CA PHE A 172 -1.80 -1.95 6.11
C PHE A 172 -2.63 -2.63 5.03
N LEU A 173 -3.93 -2.75 5.25
CA LEU A 173 -4.83 -3.56 4.43
C LEU A 173 -6.04 -2.75 3.96
N PRO A 174 -6.53 -2.96 2.71
CA PRO A 174 -7.78 -2.37 2.24
C PRO A 174 -8.96 -2.99 2.98
N ILE A 175 -10.04 -2.21 3.12
CA ILE A 175 -11.30 -2.65 3.72
C ILE A 175 -12.53 -2.19 2.93
N ASN A 176 -12.37 -1.81 1.68
CA ASN A 176 -13.47 -1.34 0.83
C ASN A 176 -14.38 -2.48 0.33
N GLY A 177 -13.92 -3.72 0.38
CA GLY A 177 -14.71 -4.88 0.00
C GLY A 177 -14.99 -4.98 -1.50
N ARG A 178 -15.89 -5.91 -1.84
CA ARG A 178 -16.40 -6.17 -3.19
C ARG A 178 -17.84 -6.64 -3.11
N ASP A 179 -18.65 -6.22 -4.07
CA ASP A 179 -20.05 -6.60 -4.18
C ASP A 179 -20.53 -6.52 -5.63
N ALA A 180 -21.74 -7.03 -5.90
CA ALA A 180 -22.31 -7.06 -7.24
C ALA A 180 -22.45 -5.68 -7.86
N TRP A 181 -22.74 -4.64 -7.07
CA TRP A 181 -22.86 -3.28 -7.58
C TRP A 181 -21.51 -2.76 -8.05
N ARG A 182 -20.45 -2.93 -7.25
CA ARG A 182 -19.08 -2.53 -7.61
C ARG A 182 -18.62 -3.23 -8.89
N LEU A 183 -18.80 -4.56 -8.96
CA LEU A 183 -18.45 -5.35 -10.15
C LEU A 183 -19.15 -4.87 -11.42
N THR A 184 -20.44 -4.51 -11.34
CA THR A 184 -21.20 -4.03 -12.50
C THR A 184 -20.86 -2.59 -12.91
N HIS A 185 -20.09 -1.87 -12.09
CA HIS A 185 -19.65 -0.49 -12.33
C HIS A 185 -18.13 -0.36 -12.46
N ASP A 186 -17.44 -1.47 -12.78
CA ASP A 186 -15.98 -1.54 -12.98
C ASP A 186 -15.15 -1.10 -11.77
N PHE A 187 -15.70 -1.23 -10.55
CA PHE A 187 -14.95 -1.09 -9.32
C PHE A 187 -14.37 -2.45 -8.93
N ILE A 188 -13.10 -2.64 -9.26
CA ILE A 188 -12.38 -3.86 -8.84
C ILE A 188 -12.23 -3.84 -7.32
N GLY A 189 -12.69 -4.91 -6.66
CA GLY A 189 -12.75 -4.98 -5.21
C GLY A 189 -11.48 -5.52 -4.55
N CYS A 190 -11.44 -5.31 -3.24
CA CYS A 190 -10.37 -5.79 -2.37
C CYS A 190 -10.96 -6.59 -1.21
N MET A 191 -10.15 -6.88 -0.18
CA MET A 191 -10.65 -7.39 1.09
C MET A 191 -11.74 -6.48 1.65
N ASP A 192 -12.75 -7.06 2.24
CA ASP A 192 -13.66 -6.35 3.12
C ASP A 192 -13.06 -6.25 4.54
N GLU A 193 -13.78 -5.58 5.43
CA GLU A 193 -13.36 -5.37 6.81
C GLU A 193 -13.17 -6.66 7.60
N HIS A 194 -13.96 -7.71 7.33
CA HIS A 194 -13.84 -9.00 8.00
C HIS A 194 -12.61 -9.76 7.50
N GLU A 195 -12.42 -9.85 6.19
CA GLU A 195 -11.27 -10.50 5.56
C GLU A 195 -9.93 -9.87 6.00
N ALA A 196 -9.87 -8.54 6.10
CA ALA A 196 -8.68 -7.84 6.57
C ALA A 196 -8.36 -8.16 8.04
N VAL A 197 -9.40 -8.23 8.89
CA VAL A 197 -9.26 -8.60 10.30
C VAL A 197 -8.86 -10.07 10.45
N GLU A 198 -9.46 -10.98 9.67
CA GLU A 198 -9.10 -12.41 9.66
C GLU A 198 -7.62 -12.60 9.31
N LEU A 199 -7.16 -12.03 8.20
CA LEU A 199 -5.77 -12.14 7.80
C LEU A 199 -4.81 -11.61 8.87
N ALA A 200 -5.12 -10.44 9.43
CA ALA A 200 -4.27 -9.83 10.47
C ALA A 200 -4.29 -10.64 11.78
N GLY A 201 -5.44 -11.18 12.16
CA GLY A 201 -5.60 -11.98 13.37
C GLY A 201 -4.91 -13.34 13.30
N GLU A 202 -5.06 -14.04 12.18
CA GLU A 202 -4.44 -15.35 11.95
C GLU A 202 -2.91 -15.26 11.83
N LEU A 203 -2.37 -14.14 11.34
CA LEU A 203 -0.94 -13.86 11.29
C LEU A 203 -0.37 -13.30 12.61
N ASP A 204 -1.18 -13.19 13.67
CA ASP A 204 -0.81 -12.55 14.96
C ASP A 204 -0.14 -11.18 14.77
N VAL A 205 -0.70 -10.37 13.86
CA VAL A 205 -0.23 -9.00 13.61
C VAL A 205 -0.49 -8.14 14.85
N LYS A 206 0.47 -7.31 15.28
CA LYS A 206 0.28 -6.45 16.45
C LYS A 206 -0.73 -5.33 16.20
N ALA A 207 -0.73 -4.75 14.99
CA ALA A 207 -1.62 -3.66 14.62
C ALA A 207 -2.14 -3.80 13.18
N LEU A 208 -3.45 -3.76 12.99
CA LEU A 208 -4.10 -3.58 11.70
C LEU A 208 -4.32 -2.08 11.47
N VAL A 209 -3.86 -1.56 10.35
CA VAL A 209 -4.12 -0.19 9.88
C VAL A 209 -5.01 -0.30 8.65
N PRO A 210 -6.33 -0.06 8.76
CA PRO A 210 -7.23 -0.14 7.62
C PRO A 210 -6.99 1.02 6.65
N GLY A 211 -7.04 0.74 5.35
CA GLY A 211 -6.95 1.71 4.27
C GLY A 211 -8.02 1.48 3.21
N HIS A 212 -7.96 2.23 2.11
CA HIS A 212 -8.87 2.14 0.98
C HIS A 212 -10.36 2.28 1.37
N HIS A 213 -10.67 3.22 2.28
CA HIS A 213 -12.01 3.32 2.86
C HIS A 213 -12.60 4.73 2.82
N ASP A 214 -11.88 5.74 2.33
CA ASP A 214 -12.22 7.15 2.57
C ASP A 214 -12.28 8.04 1.32
N MET A 215 -11.86 7.55 0.14
CA MET A 215 -11.57 8.40 -1.00
C MET A 215 -12.76 8.65 -1.92
N PHE A 216 -13.52 7.62 -2.26
CA PHE A 216 -14.59 7.69 -3.24
C PHE A 216 -15.90 7.16 -2.67
N LYS A 217 -16.96 7.97 -2.76
CA LYS A 217 -18.28 7.64 -2.18
C LYS A 217 -18.80 6.22 -2.51
N PRO A 218 -18.69 5.73 -3.75
CA PRO A 218 -19.16 4.37 -4.06
C PRO A 218 -18.21 3.25 -3.60
N ASN A 219 -17.03 3.59 -3.08
CA ASN A 219 -16.00 2.62 -2.71
C ASN A 219 -15.47 2.83 -1.28
N LEU A 220 -16.35 3.19 -0.36
CA LEU A 220 -16.01 3.36 1.05
C LEU A 220 -16.00 2.01 1.78
N GLY A 221 -15.09 1.85 2.75
CA GLY A 221 -15.07 0.72 3.69
C GLY A 221 -15.72 1.07 5.03
N ASN A 222 -16.14 0.07 5.79
CA ASN A 222 -16.79 0.24 7.09
C ASN A 222 -15.80 0.10 8.25
N VAL A 223 -15.10 1.18 8.57
CA VAL A 223 -14.10 1.22 9.67
C VAL A 223 -14.70 0.83 11.01
N LYS A 224 -15.96 1.19 11.30
CA LYS A 224 -16.63 0.86 12.57
C LYS A 224 -16.81 -0.65 12.71
N GLU A 225 -17.23 -1.32 11.65
CA GLU A 225 -17.37 -2.77 11.61
C GLU A 225 -16.00 -3.45 11.73
N CYS A 226 -14.97 -2.98 11.01
CA CYS A 226 -13.60 -3.47 11.16
C CYS A 226 -13.13 -3.48 12.62
N VAL A 227 -13.34 -2.37 13.35
CA VAL A 227 -12.98 -2.25 14.77
C VAL A 227 -13.82 -3.18 15.63
N ALA A 228 -15.13 -3.26 15.41
CA ALA A 228 -16.04 -4.09 16.20
C ALA A 228 -15.73 -5.57 16.02
N PHE A 229 -15.54 -6.03 14.79
CA PHE A 229 -15.23 -7.41 14.47
C PHE A 229 -13.86 -7.84 15.03
N ALA A 230 -12.83 -6.98 14.89
CA ALA A 230 -11.51 -7.23 15.47
C ALA A 230 -11.58 -7.40 16.99
N LYS A 231 -12.32 -6.51 17.68
CA LYS A 231 -12.52 -6.59 19.14
C LYS A 231 -13.22 -7.87 19.56
N ALA A 232 -14.20 -8.31 18.79
CA ALA A 232 -14.99 -9.52 19.09
C ALA A 232 -14.20 -10.81 18.88
N LYS A 233 -13.49 -10.92 17.74
CA LYS A 233 -12.85 -12.17 17.34
C LYS A 233 -11.37 -12.27 17.72
N TYR A 234 -10.64 -11.15 17.63
CA TYR A 234 -9.20 -11.08 17.89
C TYR A 234 -8.88 -9.96 18.91
N PRO A 235 -9.23 -10.11 20.20
CA PRO A 235 -9.15 -9.02 21.21
C PRO A 235 -7.72 -8.52 21.47
N LYS A 236 -6.69 -9.24 21.02
CA LYS A 236 -5.28 -8.82 21.11
C LYS A 236 -4.84 -7.99 19.90
N LEU A 237 -5.56 -8.06 18.77
CA LEU A 237 -5.27 -7.28 17.56
C LEU A 237 -5.68 -5.82 17.79
N LYS A 238 -4.73 -4.90 17.65
CA LYS A 238 -5.04 -3.47 17.72
C LYS A 238 -5.45 -2.98 16.33
N VAL A 239 -6.64 -2.41 16.20
CA VAL A 239 -6.99 -1.65 14.99
C VAL A 239 -6.59 -0.20 15.23
N VAL A 240 -5.64 0.30 14.45
CA VAL A 240 -5.18 1.69 14.47
C VAL A 240 -5.87 2.42 13.33
N VAL A 241 -7.02 3.03 13.62
CA VAL A 241 -7.77 3.81 12.63
C VAL A 241 -6.94 5.02 12.21
N PRO A 242 -6.61 5.16 10.92
CA PRO A 242 -5.78 6.27 10.47
C PRO A 242 -6.54 7.59 10.55
N GLN A 243 -5.85 8.63 11.02
CA GLN A 243 -6.33 10.01 10.96
C GLN A 243 -5.63 10.69 9.79
N THR A 244 -6.35 10.91 8.71
CA THR A 244 -5.81 11.45 7.46
C THR A 244 -5.01 12.73 7.69
N GLY A 245 -3.81 12.78 7.13
CA GLY A 245 -2.86 13.89 7.27
C GLY A 245 -2.10 13.95 8.59
N LYS A 246 -2.50 13.20 9.64
CA LYS A 246 -1.83 13.23 10.94
C LYS A 246 -0.80 12.12 11.09
N GLU A 247 0.29 12.43 11.79
CA GLU A 247 1.29 11.43 12.16
C GLU A 247 0.76 10.55 13.32
N GLN A 248 0.90 9.24 13.15
CA GLN A 248 0.54 8.22 14.14
C GLN A 248 1.69 7.23 14.32
N ARG A 249 1.70 6.50 15.46
CA ARG A 249 2.80 5.59 15.81
C ARG A 249 2.36 4.13 15.81
N ILE A 250 3.22 3.27 15.29
CA ILE A 250 3.15 1.81 15.51
C ILE A 250 4.01 1.49 16.73
N ARG A 251 3.35 1.01 17.79
CA ARG A 251 3.97 0.66 19.08
C ARG A 251 4.46 -0.78 19.13
#